data_87671915a61f415ad3602b63e177c5e6
#
_entry.id   87671915a61f415ad3602b63e177c5e6
#
_cell.length_a   1.000
_cell.length_b   1.000
_cell.length_c   1.000
_cell.angle_alpha   90.00
_cell.angle_beta   90.00
_cell.angle_gamma   90.00
#
_symmetry.space_group_name_H-M   'P 1'
#
loop_
_entity.id
_entity.type
_entity.pdbx_description
1 polymer ?
#
loop_
_entity_poly.entity_id
_entity_poly.type
_entity_poly.pdbx_seq_one_letter_code
_entity_poly.pdbx_strand_id
1 'polypeptide(L)'
;MLENIHLMPTWLLELEKILDGYQAESGAGNQNFKLFLSADPSLGIPIGILDRSIKLTNEPPTGLKANMKRAWTYFPREDIDDKDPKVKSILFALCFFHSTMIERRRFGPKGWNMSYPFSIGDLRDSYLVLNKYMESN
;
A
#
# COMPACT_ATOMS: atom_id res chain seq x y z
N MET A 1 -4.33 -16.70 3.73
CA MET A 1 -3.83 -15.67 2.80
C MET A 1 -2.39 -16.03 2.45
N LEU A 2 -2.01 -15.96 1.17
CA LEU A 2 -0.63 -16.13 0.70
C LEU A 2 -0.18 -14.79 0.09
N GLU A 3 0.95 -14.28 0.57
CA GLU A 3 1.44 -12.96 0.19
C GLU A 3 2.68 -13.08 -0.69
N ASN A 4 2.80 -12.12 -1.62
CA ASN A 4 3.96 -11.99 -2.50
C ASN A 4 4.27 -13.26 -3.31
N ILE A 5 3.23 -13.93 -3.82
CA ILE A 5 3.36 -15.22 -4.52
C ILE A 5 4.22 -15.12 -5.79
N HIS A 6 4.39 -13.93 -6.37
CA HIS A 6 5.24 -13.68 -7.53
C HIS A 6 6.74 -13.98 -7.27
N LEU A 7 7.15 -14.05 -5.99
CA LEU A 7 8.53 -14.37 -5.61
C LEU A 7 8.86 -15.86 -5.71
N MET A 8 7.84 -16.73 -5.84
CA MET A 8 8.02 -18.18 -5.90
C MET A 8 7.34 -18.81 -7.15
N PRO A 9 7.74 -18.44 -8.36
CA PRO A 9 7.05 -18.85 -9.58
C PRO A 9 7.02 -20.38 -9.81
N THR A 10 8.05 -21.09 -9.38
CA THR A 10 8.11 -22.56 -9.50
C THR A 10 7.07 -23.26 -8.62
N TRP A 11 6.83 -22.75 -7.43
CA TRP A 11 5.84 -23.30 -6.52
C TRP A 11 4.40 -22.98 -6.97
N LEU A 12 4.18 -21.94 -7.74
CA LEU A 12 2.84 -21.60 -8.25
C LEU A 12 2.25 -22.69 -9.15
N LEU A 13 3.10 -23.48 -9.83
CA LEU A 13 2.66 -24.64 -10.61
C LEU A 13 2.13 -25.78 -9.72
N GLU A 14 2.69 -25.92 -8.52
CA GLU A 14 2.19 -26.88 -7.53
C GLU A 14 0.89 -26.38 -6.89
N LEU A 15 0.83 -25.07 -6.58
CA LEU A 15 -0.38 -24.45 -6.09
C LEU A 15 -1.55 -24.61 -7.07
N GLU A 16 -1.31 -24.47 -8.37
CA GLU A 16 -2.31 -24.68 -9.40
C GLU A 16 -2.86 -26.12 -9.37
N LYS A 17 -1.99 -27.13 -9.24
CA LYS A 17 -2.39 -28.55 -9.11
C LYS A 17 -3.21 -28.80 -7.84
N ILE A 18 -2.83 -28.18 -6.72
CA ILE A 18 -3.59 -28.31 -5.47
C ILE A 18 -4.97 -27.70 -5.63
N LEU A 19 -5.10 -26.55 -6.28
CA LEU A 19 -6.38 -25.90 -6.55
C LEU A 19 -7.24 -26.74 -7.52
N ASP A 20 -6.63 -27.42 -8.50
CA ASP A 20 -7.31 -28.39 -9.37
C ASP A 20 -7.88 -29.55 -8.57
N GLY A 21 -7.09 -30.10 -7.65
CA GLY A 21 -7.55 -31.17 -6.76
C GLY A 21 -8.77 -30.77 -5.92
N TYR A 22 -8.73 -29.58 -5.32
CA TYR A 22 -9.88 -29.07 -4.53
C TYR A 22 -11.12 -28.84 -5.39
N GLN A 23 -10.97 -28.48 -6.64
CA GLN A 23 -12.09 -28.29 -7.55
C GLN A 23 -12.69 -29.63 -8.02
N ALA A 24 -11.86 -30.65 -8.21
CA ALA A 24 -12.29 -32.00 -8.57
C ALA A 24 -13.03 -32.71 -7.42
N GLU A 25 -12.61 -32.44 -6.18
CA GLU A 25 -13.24 -32.97 -4.95
C GLU A 25 -14.45 -32.13 -4.47
N SER A 26 -15.01 -31.29 -5.32
CA SER A 26 -16.03 -30.27 -4.97
C SER A 26 -17.34 -30.76 -4.36
N GLY A 27 -17.42 -32.03 -3.90
CA GLY A 27 -18.48 -32.53 -3.00
C GLY A 27 -18.09 -32.55 -1.51
N ALA A 28 -16.81 -32.45 -1.17
CA ALA A 28 -16.31 -32.60 0.21
C ALA A 28 -15.63 -31.35 0.80
N GLY A 29 -15.40 -30.32 -0.02
CA GLY A 29 -14.72 -29.09 0.43
C GLY A 29 -15.61 -28.15 1.23
N ASN A 30 -15.02 -27.44 2.19
CA ASN A 30 -15.73 -26.41 2.95
C ASN A 30 -16.12 -25.26 2.00
N GLN A 31 -17.43 -25.09 1.75
CA GLN A 31 -17.99 -24.05 0.87
C GLN A 31 -17.63 -22.61 1.30
N ASN A 32 -17.21 -22.44 2.54
CA ASN A 32 -16.79 -21.15 3.08
C ASN A 32 -15.27 -20.89 2.94
N PHE A 33 -14.51 -21.85 2.38
CA PHE A 33 -13.08 -21.67 2.16
C PHE A 33 -12.85 -20.64 1.06
N LYS A 34 -12.05 -19.61 1.38
CA LYS A 34 -11.61 -18.58 0.41
C LYS A 34 -10.12 -18.40 0.51
N LEU A 35 -9.45 -18.49 -0.61
CA LEU A 35 -8.02 -18.26 -0.72
C LEU A 35 -7.78 -16.82 -1.23
N PHE A 36 -7.02 -16.05 -0.44
CA PHE A 36 -6.56 -14.72 -0.81
C PHE A 36 -5.09 -14.80 -1.21
N LEU A 37 -4.78 -14.24 -2.37
CA LEU A 37 -3.43 -14.18 -2.93
C LEU A 37 -3.05 -12.72 -3.15
N SER A 38 -1.84 -12.32 -2.80
CA SER A 38 -1.29 -11.03 -3.20
C SER A 38 -0.04 -11.22 -4.04
N ALA A 39 0.12 -10.40 -5.07
CA ALA A 39 1.25 -10.41 -5.96
C ALA A 39 1.47 -9.04 -6.59
N ASP A 40 2.71 -8.73 -6.93
CA ASP A 40 2.97 -7.68 -7.92
C ASP A 40 2.65 -8.20 -9.33
N PRO A 41 2.28 -7.33 -10.27
CA PRO A 41 2.08 -7.71 -11.66
C PRO A 41 3.32 -8.42 -12.22
N SER A 42 3.18 -9.70 -12.52
CA SER A 42 4.28 -10.55 -13.00
C SER A 42 3.79 -11.52 -14.06
N LEU A 43 4.61 -11.72 -15.08
CA LEU A 43 4.36 -12.73 -16.12
C LEU A 43 4.56 -14.17 -15.60
N GLY A 44 5.16 -14.34 -14.43
CA GLY A 44 5.41 -15.66 -13.83
C GLY A 44 4.22 -16.29 -13.12
N ILE A 45 3.05 -15.62 -13.08
CA ILE A 45 1.86 -16.16 -12.45
C ILE A 45 1.11 -17.04 -13.49
N PRO A 46 0.85 -18.33 -13.18
CA PRO A 46 0.15 -19.24 -14.07
C PRO A 46 -1.24 -18.72 -14.47
N ILE A 47 -1.57 -18.87 -15.73
CA ILE A 47 -2.87 -18.42 -16.29
C ILE A 47 -4.03 -19.12 -15.58
N GLY A 48 -3.89 -20.41 -15.25
CA GLY A 48 -4.94 -21.15 -14.56
C GLY A 48 -5.28 -20.61 -13.19
N ILE A 49 -4.34 -20.01 -12.46
CA ILE A 49 -4.61 -19.28 -11.19
C ILE A 49 -5.35 -17.98 -11.48
N LEU A 50 -4.93 -17.25 -12.51
CA LEU A 50 -5.55 -15.99 -12.88
C LEU A 50 -7.00 -16.18 -13.36
N ASP A 51 -7.26 -17.15 -14.20
CA ASP A 51 -8.60 -17.38 -14.76
C ASP A 51 -9.64 -17.72 -13.71
N ARG A 52 -9.24 -18.42 -12.66
CA ARG A 52 -10.13 -18.84 -11.55
C ARG A 52 -10.33 -17.80 -10.48
N SER A 53 -9.51 -16.74 -10.45
CA SER A 53 -9.51 -15.75 -9.39
C SER A 53 -10.24 -14.47 -9.78
N ILE A 54 -10.86 -13.85 -8.77
CA ILE A 54 -11.32 -12.48 -8.88
C ILE A 54 -10.09 -11.57 -8.73
N LYS A 55 -9.80 -10.81 -9.77
CA LYS A 55 -8.63 -9.92 -9.83
C LYS A 55 -8.99 -8.55 -9.28
N LEU A 56 -8.30 -8.17 -8.21
CA LEU A 56 -8.41 -6.84 -7.62
C LEU A 56 -7.07 -6.14 -7.77
N THR A 57 -7.05 -4.99 -8.40
CA THR A 57 -5.87 -4.15 -8.51
C THR A 57 -5.90 -3.06 -7.43
N ASN A 58 -4.78 -2.88 -6.74
CA ASN A 58 -4.60 -1.83 -5.75
C ASN A 58 -3.35 -1.02 -6.12
N GLU A 59 -3.52 -0.12 -7.07
CA GLU A 59 -2.43 0.75 -7.49
C GLU A 59 -2.29 1.94 -6.53
N PRO A 60 -1.05 2.30 -6.15
CA PRO A 60 -0.82 3.52 -5.40
C PRO A 60 -1.28 4.74 -6.21
N PRO A 61 -1.83 5.77 -5.56
CA PRO A 61 -2.26 6.97 -6.26
C PRO A 61 -1.08 7.63 -6.98
N THR A 62 -1.32 8.06 -8.22
CA THR A 62 -0.34 8.76 -9.04
C THR A 62 -0.69 10.23 -9.14
N GLY A 63 0.34 11.08 -9.10
CA GLY A 63 0.19 12.53 -9.20
C GLY A 63 0.04 13.23 -7.84
N LEU A 64 0.55 14.46 -7.77
CA LEU A 64 0.62 15.26 -6.54
C LEU A 64 -0.73 15.42 -5.86
N LYS A 65 -1.80 15.67 -6.63
CA LYS A 65 -3.16 15.86 -6.11
C LYS A 65 -3.68 14.61 -5.41
N ALA A 66 -3.49 13.43 -6.02
CA ALA A 66 -3.97 12.17 -5.46
C ALA A 66 -3.17 11.77 -4.22
N ASN A 67 -1.85 11.96 -4.24
CA ASN A 67 -0.97 11.71 -3.09
C ASN A 67 -1.27 12.67 -1.94
N MET A 68 -1.52 13.95 -2.22
CA MET A 68 -1.93 14.94 -1.21
C MET A 68 -3.26 14.57 -0.56
N LYS A 69 -4.25 14.16 -1.37
CA LYS A 69 -5.55 13.72 -0.86
C LYS A 69 -5.39 12.49 0.05
N ARG A 70 -4.57 11.52 -0.36
CA ARG A 70 -4.28 10.32 0.45
C ARG A 70 -3.59 10.68 1.75
N ALA A 71 -2.57 11.54 1.72
CA ALA A 71 -1.85 12.00 2.90
C ALA A 71 -2.79 12.72 3.87
N TRP A 72 -3.65 13.59 3.37
CA TRP A 72 -4.61 14.33 4.19
C TRP A 72 -5.69 13.44 4.79
N THR A 73 -6.21 12.46 4.04
CA THR A 73 -7.24 11.52 4.52
C THR A 73 -6.72 10.59 5.63
N TYR A 74 -5.39 10.47 5.78
CA TYR A 74 -4.78 9.69 6.86
C TYR A 74 -5.08 10.29 8.25
N PHE A 75 -5.28 11.60 8.35
CA PHE A 75 -5.57 12.30 9.58
C PHE A 75 -7.07 12.46 9.77
N PRO A 76 -7.70 11.87 10.82
CA PRO A 76 -9.11 12.06 11.13
C PRO A 76 -9.41 13.53 11.43
N ARG A 77 -10.58 13.99 11.06
CA ARG A 77 -11.02 15.37 11.35
C ARG A 77 -11.03 15.66 12.86
N GLU A 78 -11.44 14.69 13.65
CA GLU A 78 -11.52 14.77 15.10
C GLU A 78 -10.17 15.14 15.73
N ASP A 79 -9.08 14.57 15.17
CA ASP A 79 -7.72 14.86 15.64
C ASP A 79 -7.21 16.24 15.21
N ILE A 80 -7.80 16.82 14.18
CA ILE A 80 -7.36 18.10 13.59
C ILE A 80 -8.19 19.26 14.11
N ASP A 81 -9.51 19.10 14.29
CA ASP A 81 -10.43 20.21 14.53
C ASP A 81 -10.15 20.94 15.84
N ASP A 82 -9.66 20.24 16.85
CA ASP A 82 -9.29 20.81 18.16
C ASP A 82 -7.87 21.43 18.21
N LYS A 83 -7.08 21.32 17.14
CA LYS A 83 -5.71 21.83 17.11
C LYS A 83 -5.65 23.33 16.76
N ASP A 84 -4.59 23.98 17.26
CA ASP A 84 -4.28 25.37 16.93
C ASP A 84 -4.19 25.58 15.38
N PRO A 85 -4.68 26.70 14.84
CA PRO A 85 -4.58 27.03 13.41
C PRO A 85 -3.15 26.95 12.85
N LYS A 86 -2.13 27.24 13.66
CA LYS A 86 -0.72 27.08 13.27
C LYS A 86 -0.37 25.63 13.02
N VAL A 87 -0.79 24.72 13.90
CA VAL A 87 -0.56 23.28 13.76
C VAL A 87 -1.24 22.75 12.50
N LYS A 88 -2.48 23.19 12.24
CA LYS A 88 -3.21 22.81 10.99
C LYS A 88 -2.45 23.24 9.74
N SER A 89 -1.93 24.45 9.72
CA SER A 89 -1.16 24.97 8.59
C SER A 89 0.14 24.20 8.38
N ILE A 90 0.86 23.89 9.46
CA ILE A 90 2.10 23.11 9.38
C ILE A 90 1.81 21.67 8.97
N LEU A 91 0.73 21.05 9.46
CA LEU A 91 0.33 19.72 9.06
C LEU A 91 -0.01 19.66 7.56
N PHE A 92 -0.72 20.68 7.05
CA PHE A 92 -0.99 20.78 5.62
C PHE A 92 0.31 20.88 4.80
N ALA A 93 1.25 21.71 5.24
CA ALA A 93 2.56 21.84 4.60
C ALA A 93 3.35 20.52 4.65
N LEU A 94 3.28 19.78 5.76
CA LEU A 94 3.91 18.46 5.91
C LEU A 94 3.31 17.44 4.94
N CYS A 95 1.98 17.38 4.80
CA CYS A 95 1.31 16.52 3.82
C CYS A 95 1.69 16.88 2.38
N PHE A 96 1.79 18.17 2.08
CA PHE A 96 2.23 18.66 0.77
C PHE A 96 3.67 18.27 0.49
N PHE A 97 4.57 18.47 1.44
CA PHE A 97 5.96 18.05 1.33
C PHE A 97 6.09 16.55 1.11
N HIS A 98 5.41 15.74 1.93
CA HIS A 98 5.39 14.28 1.77
C HIS A 98 4.93 13.86 0.37
N SER A 99 3.85 14.46 -0.13
CA SER A 99 3.30 14.17 -1.46
C SER A 99 4.28 14.56 -2.57
N THR A 100 5.00 15.68 -2.40
CA THR A 100 6.05 16.11 -3.31
C THR A 100 7.23 15.13 -3.32
N MET A 101 7.62 14.60 -2.15
CA MET A 101 8.69 13.61 -2.05
C MET A 101 8.30 12.29 -2.73
N ILE A 102 7.05 11.83 -2.59
CA ILE A 102 6.55 10.64 -3.29
C ILE A 102 6.61 10.85 -4.82
N GLU A 103 6.16 11.98 -5.32
CA GLU A 103 6.22 12.29 -6.75
C GLU A 103 7.67 12.44 -7.24
N ARG A 104 8.54 13.04 -6.42
CA ARG A 104 9.96 13.20 -6.74
C ARG A 104 10.66 11.85 -6.95
N ARG A 105 10.19 10.79 -6.27
CA ARG A 105 10.73 9.43 -6.41
C ARG A 105 10.70 8.93 -7.87
N ARG A 106 9.75 9.36 -8.69
CA ARG A 106 9.61 8.98 -10.10
C ARG A 106 10.82 9.34 -10.94
N PHE A 107 11.60 10.33 -10.52
CA PHE A 107 12.79 10.79 -11.24
C PHE A 107 14.08 10.08 -10.81
N GLY A 108 13.96 9.08 -9.93
CA GLY A 108 15.10 8.33 -9.41
C GLY A 108 15.99 9.13 -8.44
N PRO A 109 17.19 8.63 -8.17
CA PRO A 109 18.08 9.21 -7.15
C PRO A 109 18.82 10.49 -7.59
N LYS A 110 18.47 11.11 -8.71
CA LYS A 110 19.13 12.32 -9.19
C LYS A 110 19.12 13.43 -8.14
N GLY A 111 20.29 13.83 -7.65
CA GLY A 111 20.46 14.83 -6.60
C GLY A 111 20.24 14.31 -5.17
N TRP A 112 20.02 13.00 -4.99
CA TRP A 112 19.98 12.33 -3.70
C TRP A 112 21.11 11.31 -3.60
N ASN A 113 21.60 11.08 -2.38
CA ASN A 113 22.64 10.09 -2.13
C ASN A 113 22.15 8.66 -2.35
N MET A 114 20.86 8.41 -2.09
CA MET A 114 20.23 7.11 -2.27
C MET A 114 18.74 7.25 -2.60
N SER A 115 18.18 6.22 -3.21
CA SER A 115 16.73 6.11 -3.37
C SER A 115 16.11 5.74 -2.01
N TYR A 116 15.05 6.46 -1.61
CA TYR A 116 14.31 6.18 -0.38
C TYR A 116 12.82 5.97 -0.70
N PRO A 117 12.21 4.85 -0.26
CA PRO A 117 10.81 4.56 -0.48
C PRO A 117 9.94 5.25 0.57
N PHE A 118 9.70 6.55 0.41
CA PHE A 118 8.82 7.31 1.30
C PHE A 118 7.46 6.63 1.46
N SER A 119 7.04 6.44 2.71
CA SER A 119 5.82 5.73 3.10
C SER A 119 4.91 6.61 3.96
N ILE A 120 3.67 6.17 4.14
CA ILE A 120 2.73 6.84 5.06
C ILE A 120 3.21 6.76 6.52
N GLY A 121 4.05 5.75 6.85
CA GLY A 121 4.69 5.63 8.16
C GLY A 121 5.60 6.81 8.47
N ASP A 122 6.40 7.25 7.49
CA ASP A 122 7.28 8.42 7.65
C ASP A 122 6.46 9.70 7.92
N LEU A 123 5.30 9.84 7.26
CA LEU A 123 4.39 10.96 7.48
C LEU A 123 3.83 10.93 8.92
N ARG A 124 3.40 9.76 9.39
CA ARG A 124 2.90 9.57 10.75
C ARG A 124 3.96 9.92 11.79
N ASP A 125 5.18 9.42 11.62
CA ASP A 125 6.25 9.64 12.58
C ASP A 125 6.69 11.11 12.59
N SER A 126 6.71 11.76 11.43
CA SER A 126 6.93 13.22 11.33
C SER A 126 5.83 14.03 12.04
N TYR A 127 4.57 13.60 11.95
CA TYR A 127 3.46 14.23 12.66
C TYR A 127 3.57 14.05 14.19
N LEU A 128 4.00 12.89 14.66
CA LEU A 128 4.24 12.66 16.09
C LEU A 128 5.33 13.59 16.65
N VAL A 129 6.40 13.78 15.90
CA VAL A 129 7.48 14.72 16.25
C VAL A 129 6.94 16.15 16.29
N LEU A 130 6.14 16.54 15.29
CA LEU A 130 5.51 17.87 15.25
C LEU A 130 4.62 18.11 16.48
N ASN A 131 3.76 17.16 16.82
CA ASN A 131 2.89 17.28 18.00
C ASN A 131 3.70 17.45 19.30
N LYS A 132 4.70 16.60 19.52
CA LYS A 132 5.57 16.71 20.70
C LYS A 132 6.27 18.07 20.80
N TYR A 133 6.74 18.58 19.66
CA TYR A 133 7.37 19.89 19.62
C TYR A 133 6.40 21.02 19.98
N MET A 134 5.17 20.95 19.46
CA MET A 134 4.14 21.97 19.73
C MET A 134 3.55 21.90 21.14
N GLU A 135 3.59 20.74 21.80
CA GLU A 135 3.18 20.56 23.20
C GLU A 135 4.24 21.07 24.19
N SER A 136 5.50 21.11 23.76
CA SER A 136 6.63 21.53 24.59
C SER A 136 6.95 23.02 24.50
N ASN A 137 6.33 23.76 23.59
CA ASN A 137 6.51 25.19 23.35
C ASN A 137 5.19 25.95 23.29
#